data_63741fdb30c379908021954421d69ccc
#
_entry.id   63741fdb30c379908021954421d69ccc
#
_cell.length_a   1.000
_cell.length_b   1.000
_cell.length_c   1.000
_cell.angle_alpha   90.00
_cell.angle_beta   90.00
_cell.angle_gamma   90.00
#
_symmetry.space_group_name_H-M   'P 1'
#
loop_
_entity.id
_entity.type
_entity.pdbx_description
1 polymer ?
#
loop_
_entity_poly.entity_id
_entity_poly.type
_entity_poly.pdbx_seq_one_letter_code
_entity_poly.pdbx_strand_id
1 'polypeptide(L)' 'MAGPVEITSASVQRGDVIQIGGQPCRVSDLFQLHGGAKRLRFESGELLTMNSRTRLVALRTLRRW' A
#
# COMPACT_ATOMS: atom_id res chain seq x y z
N MET A 1 16.89 -3.25 3.99
CA MET A 1 16.58 -4.10 2.82
C MET A 1 15.09 -4.10 2.56
N ALA A 2 14.69 -3.94 1.32
CA ALA A 2 13.28 -4.00 0.93
C ALA A 2 13.00 -5.33 0.24
N GLY A 3 11.84 -5.89 0.48
CA GLY A 3 11.41 -7.12 -0.15
C GLY A 3 9.96 -7.05 -0.60
N PRO A 4 9.58 -7.87 -1.59
CA PRO A 4 8.20 -7.89 -2.07
C PRO A 4 7.29 -8.59 -1.06
N VAL A 5 6.13 -7.99 -0.83
CA VAL A 5 5.07 -8.57 0.00
C VAL A 5 3.74 -8.42 -0.72
N GLU A 6 2.90 -9.43 -0.61
CA GLU A 6 1.53 -9.29 -1.08
C GLU A 6 0.73 -8.54 -0.02
N ILE A 7 0.03 -7.50 -0.45
CA ILE A 7 -0.77 -6.69 0.45
C ILE A 7 -2.24 -6.75 0.07
N THR A 8 -3.07 -6.62 1.09
CA THR A 8 -4.53 -6.47 0.96
C THR A 8 -4.93 -5.18 1.68
N SER A 9 -6.21 -4.83 1.63
CA SER A 9 -6.69 -3.67 2.36
C SER A 9 -6.48 -3.82 3.88
N ALA A 10 -6.37 -5.06 4.39
CA ALA A 10 -6.14 -5.32 5.80
C ALA A 10 -4.66 -5.26 6.19
N SER A 11 -3.75 -5.52 5.26
CA SER A 11 -2.33 -5.66 5.58
C SER A 11 -1.44 -4.52 5.08
N VAL A 12 -1.95 -3.65 4.22
CA VAL A 12 -1.18 -2.53 3.70
C VAL A 12 -0.75 -1.60 4.83
N GLN A 13 0.47 -1.07 4.75
CA GLN A 13 1.05 -0.21 5.79
C GLN A 13 1.63 1.06 5.18
N ARG A 14 1.73 2.09 6.01
CA ARG A 14 2.48 3.28 5.64
C ARG A 14 3.91 2.90 5.32
N GLY A 15 4.46 3.51 4.29
CA GLY A 15 5.80 3.22 3.84
C GLY A 15 5.89 2.12 2.80
N ASP A 16 4.83 1.35 2.58
CA ASP A 16 4.79 0.39 1.49
C ASP A 16 4.92 1.13 0.16
N VAL A 17 5.69 0.56 -0.76
CA VAL A 17 5.88 1.12 -2.09
C VAL A 17 5.18 0.25 -3.11
N ILE A 18 4.25 0.84 -3.83
CA ILE A 18 3.44 0.14 -4.83
C ILE A 18 3.77 0.71 -6.21
N GLN A 19 3.96 -0.15 -7.20
CA GLN A 19 4.20 0.27 -8.58
C GLN A 19 2.86 0.63 -9.22
N ILE A 20 2.73 1.87 -9.66
CA ILE A 20 1.52 2.35 -10.32
C ILE A 20 1.95 3.00 -11.64
N GLY A 21 1.50 2.42 -12.75
CA GLY A 21 1.88 2.92 -14.05
C GLY A 21 3.40 2.95 -14.27
N GLY A 22 4.11 1.98 -13.70
CA GLY A 22 5.57 1.92 -13.79
C GLY A 22 6.31 2.85 -12.84
N GLN A 23 5.59 3.59 -11.98
CA GLN A 23 6.19 4.50 -11.02
C GLN A 23 6.07 3.93 -9.62
N PRO A 24 7.15 3.95 -8.82
CA PRO A 24 7.06 3.55 -7.42
C PRO A 24 6.36 4.65 -6.61
N CYS A 25 5.30 4.27 -5.90
CA CYS A 25 4.51 5.21 -5.10
C CYS A 25 4.52 4.75 -3.66
N ARG A 26 5.03 5.59 -2.77
CA ARG A 26 5.10 5.28 -1.34
C ARG A 26 3.83 5.73 -0.65
N VAL A 27 3.25 4.83 0.14
CA VAL A 27 2.06 5.12 0.93
C VAL A 27 2.42 6.05 2.08
N SER A 28 1.75 7.20 2.16
CA SER A 28 1.94 8.16 3.26
C SER A 28 0.82 8.05 4.29
N ASP A 29 -0.41 7.73 3.87
CA ASP A 29 -1.55 7.66 4.77
C ASP A 29 -2.50 6.56 4.35
N LEU A 30 -3.28 6.08 5.32
CA LEU A 30 -4.29 5.04 5.13
C LEU A 30 -5.59 5.51 5.76
N PHE A 31 -6.70 5.33 5.04
CA PHE A 31 -8.03 5.70 5.53
C PHE A 31 -8.95 4.50 5.44
N GLN A 32 -9.50 4.09 6.58
CA GLN A 32 -10.43 2.98 6.62
C GLN A 32 -11.75 3.41 5.99
N LEU A 33 -12.23 2.61 5.05
CA LEU A 33 -13.51 2.84 4.39
C LEU A 33 -14.50 1.74 4.78
N HIS A 34 -15.75 1.93 4.36
CA HIS A 34 -16.81 0.99 4.64
C HIS A 34 -16.55 -0.36 3.92
N GLY A 35 -17.01 -1.46 4.53
CA GLY A 35 -16.94 -2.77 3.87
C GLY A 35 -15.55 -3.37 3.78
N GLY A 36 -14.63 -2.99 4.65
CA GLY A 36 -13.27 -3.51 4.64
C GLY A 36 -12.37 -2.91 3.58
N ALA A 37 -12.84 -1.89 2.87
CA ALA A 37 -12.01 -1.17 1.91
C ALA A 37 -11.08 -0.21 2.62
N LYS A 38 -10.03 0.21 1.92
CA LYS A 38 -9.09 1.19 2.45
C LYS A 38 -8.62 2.10 1.33
N ARG A 39 -8.55 3.38 1.61
CA ARG A 39 -8.01 4.37 0.69
C ARG A 39 -6.57 4.65 1.07
N LEU A 40 -5.69 4.57 0.10
CA LEU A 40 -4.28 4.88 0.27
C LEU A 40 -4.02 6.28 -0.28
N ARG A 41 -3.23 7.04 0.45
CA ARG A 41 -2.69 8.30 -0.04
C ARG A 41 -1.19 8.12 -0.19
N PHE A 42 -0.68 8.50 -1.35
CA PHE A 42 0.75 8.42 -1.62
C PHE A 42 1.45 9.74 -1.36
N GLU A 43 2.77 9.69 -1.22
CA GLU A 43 3.57 10.90 -1.00
C GLU A 43 3.40 11.92 -2.13
N SER A 44 3.10 11.46 -3.33
CA SER A 44 2.81 12.32 -4.48
C SER A 44 1.46 13.04 -4.37
N GLY A 45 0.62 12.65 -3.42
CA GLY A 45 -0.73 13.19 -3.27
C GLY A 45 -1.81 12.40 -3.98
N GLU A 46 -1.44 11.40 -4.76
CA GLU A 46 -2.41 10.56 -5.45
C GLU A 46 -3.12 9.63 -4.47
N LEU A 47 -4.31 9.20 -4.85
CA LEU A 47 -5.14 8.32 -4.03
C LEU A 47 -5.42 7.02 -4.79
N LEU A 48 -5.47 5.93 -4.04
CA LEU A 48 -5.86 4.62 -4.56
C LEU A 48 -6.79 3.96 -3.57
N THR A 49 -7.91 3.42 -4.04
CA THR A 49 -8.83 2.69 -3.17
C THR A 49 -8.64 1.19 -3.39
N MET A 50 -8.39 0.48 -2.29
CA MET A 50 -8.34 -0.98 -2.27
C MET A 50 -9.64 -1.47 -1.65
N ASN A 51 -10.38 -2.29 -2.37
CA ASN A 51 -11.54 -2.95 -1.77
C ASN A 51 -11.07 -4.21 -1.02
N SER A 52 -11.99 -4.89 -0.34
CA SER A 52 -11.65 -6.05 0.49
C SER A 52 -11.05 -7.23 -0.30
N ARG A 53 -11.18 -7.22 -1.63
CA ARG A 53 -10.66 -8.29 -2.49
C ARG A 53 -9.41 -7.88 -3.27
N THR A 54 -9.04 -6.63 -3.21
CA THR A 54 -7.86 -6.14 -3.93
C THR A 54 -6.60 -6.74 -3.34
N ARG A 55 -5.73 -7.26 -4.20
CA ARG A 55 -4.41 -7.76 -3.81
C ARG A 55 -3.37 -7.14 -4.70
N LEU A 56 -2.33 -6.61 -4.09
CA LEU A 56 -1.23 -5.97 -4.80
C LEU A 56 0.09 -6.46 -4.22
N VAL A 57 1.15 -6.28 -4.98
CA VAL A 57 2.50 -6.53 -4.47
C VAL A 57 3.15 -5.20 -4.17
N ALA A 58 3.67 -5.07 -2.96
CA ALA A 58 4.37 -3.86 -2.53
C ALA A 58 5.79 -4.23 -2.12
N LEU A 59 6.67 -3.24 -2.15
CA LEU A 59 7.98 -3.36 -1.54
C LEU A 59 7.91 -2.80 -0.13
N ARG A 60 8.39 -3.57 0.82
CA ARG A 60 8.36 -3.18 2.24
C ARG A 60 9.75 -3.32 2.80
N THR A 61 10.16 -2.33 3.59
CA THR A 61 11.44 -2.42 4.29
C THR A 61 11.34 -3.49 5.36
N LEU A 62 12.24 -4.47 5.28
CA LEU A 62 12.30 -5.56 6.23
C LEU A 62 13.37 -5.22 7.26
N ARG A 63 13.00 -5.30 8.53
CA ARG A 63 13.95 -5.07 9.61
C ARG A 63 14.48 -6.40 10.10
N ARG A 64 15.77 -6.40 10.41
CA ARG A 64 16.45 -7.53 11.04
C ARG A 64 16.96 -7.10 12.40
N TRP A 65 16.71 -7.94 13.36
CA TRP A 65 17.17 -7.74 14.74
C TRP A 65 18.19 -8.78 15.09
#